data_7fd363945b8c1708a501bfe742cd1e53
#
_entry.id   7fd363945b8c1708a501bfe742cd1e53
#
_cell.length_a   1.000
_cell.length_b   1.000
_cell.length_c   1.000
_cell.angle_alpha   90.00
_cell.angle_beta   90.00
_cell.angle_gamma   90.00
#
_symmetry.space_group_name_H-M   'P 1'
#
loop_
_entity.id
_entity.type
_entity.pdbx_description
1 polymer ?
#
loop_
_entity_poly.entity_id
_entity_poly.type
_entity_poly.pdbx_seq_one_letter_code
_entity_poly.pdbx_strand_id
1 'polypeptide(L)'
;KFILPNYAFLLNITNDHLDWHGNIKNYINSKFKIFNRQKKNHYSFVNHKFKIHFKKKGFQGKLIVPSLSKYKKFKKNIKNSYLNLDINDENMAHVFELSKILKLNKKSFIKSLNTFEGLPHRYEIFLKRKNCIFINDSKATSFQATKFALANTKNIYWIVGGLPKKGDFIDIKKLKKNIFKSYIIGKNINFFKRQLQNNVEYCVTKTLDISLKQIISDINSS
;
A
#
# COMPACT_ATOMS: atom_id res chain seq x y z
N LYS A 1 20.08 -3.40 -19.39
CA LYS A 1 19.79 -2.02 -19.86
C LYS A 1 20.12 -1.04 -18.74
N PHE A 2 20.83 0.03 -19.10
CA PHE A 2 21.30 1.01 -18.12
C PHE A 2 20.33 2.20 -18.09
N ILE A 3 19.63 2.37 -16.97
CA ILE A 3 18.70 3.48 -16.78
C ILE A 3 19.45 4.63 -16.11
N LEU A 4 19.32 5.85 -16.66
CA LEU A 4 19.81 7.09 -16.09
C LEU A 4 18.59 7.99 -15.77
N PRO A 5 17.98 7.85 -14.59
CA PRO A 5 16.77 8.61 -14.28
C PRO A 5 17.13 10.05 -13.85
N ASN A 6 16.50 11.05 -14.48
CA ASN A 6 16.59 12.44 -14.02
C ASN A 6 15.90 12.62 -12.67
N TYR A 7 14.82 11.87 -12.44
CA TYR A 7 14.07 11.83 -11.19
C TYR A 7 13.97 10.38 -10.75
N ALA A 8 14.54 10.04 -9.61
CA ALA A 8 14.45 8.70 -9.02
C ALA A 8 13.77 8.76 -7.66
N PHE A 9 12.92 7.78 -7.37
CA PHE A 9 12.11 7.75 -6.16
C PHE A 9 12.35 6.47 -5.37
N LEU A 10 12.68 6.60 -4.09
CA LEU A 10 12.66 5.53 -3.10
C LEU A 10 11.56 5.85 -2.07
N LEU A 11 10.38 5.30 -2.27
CA LEU A 11 9.18 5.61 -1.48
C LEU A 11 9.25 4.95 -0.10
N ASN A 12 9.22 3.62 -0.08
CA ASN A 12 9.34 2.82 1.14
C ASN A 12 10.00 1.47 0.83
N ILE A 13 10.47 0.81 1.87
CA ILE A 13 10.94 -0.57 1.83
C ILE A 13 10.36 -1.26 3.04
N THR A 14 9.63 -2.35 2.81
CA THR A 14 9.09 -3.26 3.82
C THR A 14 9.69 -4.64 3.63
N ASN A 15 9.52 -5.54 4.58
CA ASN A 15 9.97 -6.92 4.44
C ASN A 15 9.19 -7.61 3.31
N ASP A 16 9.81 -7.67 2.15
CA ASP A 16 9.28 -8.31 0.95
C ASP A 16 10.43 -8.84 0.09
N HIS A 17 10.14 -9.80 -0.79
CA HIS A 17 11.13 -10.40 -1.69
C HIS A 17 12.39 -10.94 -1.02
N LEU A 18 12.31 -11.38 0.27
CA LEU A 18 13.44 -11.89 1.01
C LEU A 18 13.89 -13.28 0.53
N ASP A 19 12.99 -14.03 -0.08
CA ASP A 19 13.26 -15.28 -0.79
C ASP A 19 14.21 -15.08 -1.97
N TRP A 20 14.12 -13.95 -2.69
CA TRP A 20 15.00 -13.59 -3.79
C TRP A 20 16.29 -12.89 -3.33
N HIS A 21 16.19 -11.96 -2.39
CA HIS A 21 17.32 -11.13 -1.94
C HIS A 21 18.12 -11.75 -0.78
N GLY A 22 17.63 -12.84 -0.18
CA GLY A 22 18.21 -13.51 0.98
C GLY A 22 17.99 -12.77 2.30
N ASN A 23 18.15 -11.44 2.32
CA ASN A 23 17.95 -10.62 3.51
C ASN A 23 17.56 -9.17 3.17
N ILE A 24 17.07 -8.44 4.19
CA ILE A 24 16.61 -7.07 4.04
C ILE A 24 17.73 -6.10 3.62
N LYS A 25 18.97 -6.32 4.05
CA LYS A 25 20.12 -5.46 3.69
C LYS A 25 20.42 -5.54 2.19
N ASN A 26 20.40 -6.75 1.63
CA ASN A 26 20.56 -6.95 0.19
C ASN A 26 19.42 -6.33 -0.60
N TYR A 27 18.19 -6.46 -0.10
CA TYR A 27 17.01 -5.83 -0.71
C TYR A 27 17.13 -4.30 -0.74
N ILE A 28 17.48 -3.67 0.38
CA ILE A 28 17.75 -2.22 0.47
C ILE A 28 18.83 -1.83 -0.55
N ASN A 29 19.99 -2.50 -0.54
CA ASN A 29 21.08 -2.19 -1.46
C ASN A 29 20.66 -2.33 -2.93
N SER A 30 19.84 -3.33 -3.26
CA SER A 30 19.30 -3.51 -4.61
C SER A 30 18.41 -2.32 -5.04
N LYS A 31 17.53 -1.84 -4.15
CA LYS A 31 16.67 -0.68 -4.43
C LYS A 31 17.46 0.62 -4.61
N PHE A 32 18.54 0.79 -3.85
CA PHE A 32 19.41 1.96 -3.96
C PHE A 32 20.20 2.04 -5.27
N LYS A 33 20.34 0.94 -6.02
CA LYS A 33 21.00 0.95 -7.34
C LYS A 33 20.38 1.94 -8.33
N ILE A 34 19.13 2.35 -8.14
CA ILE A 34 18.45 3.34 -8.98
C ILE A 34 19.19 4.71 -8.98
N PHE A 35 19.93 5.02 -7.93
CA PHE A 35 20.65 6.28 -7.78
C PHE A 35 22.09 6.22 -8.30
N ASN A 36 22.65 5.04 -8.58
CA ASN A 36 24.09 4.86 -8.89
C ASN A 36 24.61 5.70 -10.05
N ARG A 37 23.75 6.01 -11.02
CA ARG A 37 24.15 6.73 -12.24
C ARG A 37 23.65 8.16 -12.31
N GLN A 38 22.96 8.61 -11.28
CA GLN A 38 22.49 10.00 -11.24
C GLN A 38 23.67 10.97 -11.20
N LYS A 39 23.51 12.06 -11.93
CA LYS A 39 24.47 13.18 -11.98
C LYS A 39 24.03 14.29 -11.02
N LYS A 40 24.89 15.28 -10.78
CA LYS A 40 24.63 16.41 -9.84
C LYS A 40 23.39 17.24 -10.19
N ASN A 41 22.92 17.22 -11.43
CA ASN A 41 21.70 17.92 -11.86
C ASN A 41 20.43 17.07 -11.78
N HIS A 42 20.52 15.78 -11.42
CA HIS A 42 19.38 14.88 -11.25
C HIS A 42 18.84 14.93 -9.82
N TYR A 43 17.64 14.47 -9.61
CA TYR A 43 16.92 14.52 -8.32
C TYR A 43 16.68 13.13 -7.76
N SER A 44 17.10 12.91 -6.50
CA SER A 44 16.93 11.68 -5.74
C SER A 44 15.90 11.89 -4.64
N PHE A 45 14.68 11.42 -4.83
CA PHE A 45 13.63 11.49 -3.83
C PHE A 45 13.73 10.28 -2.90
N VAL A 46 14.01 10.52 -1.63
CA VAL A 46 14.28 9.46 -0.66
C VAL A 46 13.39 9.64 0.57
N ASN A 47 12.69 8.59 0.98
CA ASN A 47 11.96 8.60 2.24
C ASN A 47 12.90 8.93 3.41
N HIS A 48 12.42 9.70 4.38
CA HIS A 48 13.20 10.18 5.51
C HIS A 48 13.95 9.07 6.27
N LYS A 49 13.36 7.87 6.36
CA LYS A 49 13.97 6.68 7.00
C LYS A 49 15.30 6.27 6.37
N PHE A 50 15.48 6.56 5.09
CA PHE A 50 16.66 6.18 4.33
C PHE A 50 17.62 7.34 4.04
N LYS A 51 17.36 8.55 4.56
CA LYS A 51 18.19 9.74 4.36
C LYS A 51 19.67 9.50 4.73
N ILE A 52 19.91 8.90 5.90
CA ILE A 52 21.28 8.63 6.39
C ILE A 52 21.98 7.61 5.48
N HIS A 53 21.25 6.55 5.09
CA HIS A 53 21.79 5.52 4.19
C HIS A 53 22.17 6.10 2.82
N PHE A 54 21.32 6.98 2.26
CA PHE A 54 21.62 7.68 1.01
C PHE A 54 22.91 8.51 1.11
N LYS A 55 23.04 9.32 2.18
CA LYS A 55 24.23 10.16 2.40
C LYS A 55 25.52 9.35 2.52
N LYS A 56 25.48 8.24 3.26
CA LYS A 56 26.64 7.33 3.44
C LYS A 56 27.12 6.69 2.13
N LYS A 57 26.26 6.55 1.12
CA LYS A 57 26.59 5.95 -0.17
C LYS A 57 27.23 6.93 -1.17
N GLY A 58 27.25 8.24 -0.89
CA GLY A 58 27.89 9.25 -1.73
C GLY A 58 27.26 9.44 -3.11
N PHE A 59 25.96 9.20 -3.28
CA PHE A 59 25.28 9.42 -4.56
C PHE A 59 25.33 10.87 -5.01
N GLN A 60 25.46 11.10 -6.32
CA GLN A 60 25.64 12.42 -6.91
C GLN A 60 24.36 13.24 -7.05
N GLY A 61 23.20 12.58 -7.15
CA GLY A 61 21.91 13.24 -7.35
C GLY A 61 21.53 14.16 -6.17
N LYS A 62 20.86 15.25 -6.46
CA LYS A 62 20.33 16.19 -5.45
C LYS A 62 19.32 15.45 -4.54
N LEU A 63 19.67 15.28 -3.27
CA LEU A 63 18.80 14.62 -2.29
C LEU A 63 17.58 15.47 -1.98
N ILE A 64 16.41 14.93 -2.21
CA ILE A 64 15.12 15.47 -1.81
C ILE A 64 14.51 14.51 -0.79
N VAL A 65 14.24 15.02 0.41
CA VAL A 65 13.51 14.29 1.45
C VAL A 65 12.14 14.95 1.61
N PRO A 66 11.07 14.34 1.08
CA PRO A 66 9.74 14.94 1.14
C PRO A 66 9.27 15.20 2.56
N SER A 67 8.66 16.34 2.78
CA SER A 67 8.12 16.73 4.09
C SER A 67 6.64 16.34 4.18
N LEU A 68 6.35 15.35 5.00
CA LEU A 68 4.99 14.90 5.27
C LEU A 68 4.11 16.02 5.87
N SER A 69 4.68 16.84 6.78
CA SER A 69 3.95 17.96 7.40
C SER A 69 3.56 19.04 6.39
N LYS A 70 4.45 19.38 5.45
CA LYS A 70 4.15 20.32 4.36
C LYS A 70 3.08 19.76 3.42
N TYR A 71 3.17 18.47 3.08
CA TYR A 71 2.15 17.82 2.27
C TYR A 71 0.80 17.81 3.00
N LYS A 72 0.72 17.46 4.28
CA LYS A 72 -0.53 17.44 5.05
C LYS A 72 -1.23 18.82 5.08
N LYS A 73 -0.47 19.90 5.12
CA LYS A 73 -1.04 21.26 4.97
C LYS A 73 -1.63 21.46 3.57
N PHE A 74 -0.94 21.01 2.53
CA PHE A 74 -1.42 21.10 1.15
C PHE A 74 -2.62 20.18 0.88
N LYS A 75 -2.64 18.98 1.46
CA LYS A 75 -3.69 17.94 1.33
C LYS A 75 -5.10 18.50 1.55
N LYS A 76 -5.25 19.52 2.41
CA LYS A 76 -6.54 20.19 2.67
C LYS A 76 -7.21 20.77 1.43
N ASN A 77 -6.45 21.01 0.36
CA ASN A 77 -6.96 21.49 -0.93
C ASN A 77 -7.46 20.36 -1.85
N ILE A 78 -7.24 19.10 -1.47
CA ILE A 78 -7.58 17.92 -2.26
C ILE A 78 -8.94 17.41 -1.81
N LYS A 79 -9.89 17.28 -2.75
CA LYS A 79 -11.24 16.73 -2.49
C LYS A 79 -11.35 15.23 -2.82
N ASN A 80 -10.32 14.64 -3.40
CA ASN A 80 -10.30 13.24 -3.81
C ASN A 80 -10.28 12.31 -2.59
N SER A 81 -11.32 11.50 -2.41
CA SER A 81 -11.46 10.60 -1.26
C SER A 81 -10.38 9.53 -1.20
N TYR A 82 -9.94 8.99 -2.35
CA TYR A 82 -8.87 7.99 -2.42
C TYR A 82 -7.52 8.59 -2.00
N LEU A 83 -7.14 9.74 -2.54
CA LEU A 83 -5.88 10.41 -2.19
C LEU A 83 -5.88 10.96 -0.76
N ASN A 84 -7.06 11.18 -0.17
CA ASN A 84 -7.20 11.61 1.21
C ASN A 84 -7.07 10.46 2.24
N LEU A 85 -6.91 9.22 1.81
CA LEU A 85 -6.55 8.13 2.70
C LEU A 85 -5.11 8.32 3.19
N ASP A 86 -4.88 8.15 4.49
CA ASP A 86 -3.57 8.39 5.12
C ASP A 86 -2.45 7.46 4.59
N ILE A 87 -2.83 6.29 4.07
CA ILE A 87 -1.88 5.36 3.42
C ILE A 87 -1.17 6.01 2.22
N ASN A 88 -1.79 6.97 1.58
CA ASN A 88 -1.24 7.65 0.42
C ASN A 88 -0.31 8.82 0.79
N ASP A 89 -0.31 9.28 2.04
CA ASP A 89 0.38 10.50 2.46
C ASP A 89 1.88 10.49 2.15
N GLU A 90 2.58 9.39 2.45
CA GLU A 90 4.01 9.28 2.16
C GLU A 90 4.28 9.37 0.64
N ASN A 91 3.51 8.64 -0.17
CA ASN A 91 3.66 8.66 -1.62
C ASN A 91 3.32 10.03 -2.20
N MET A 92 2.22 10.63 -1.73
CA MET A 92 1.78 11.94 -2.18
C MET A 92 2.73 13.08 -1.75
N ALA A 93 3.43 12.94 -0.63
CA ALA A 93 4.48 13.88 -0.27
C ALA A 93 5.61 13.92 -1.32
N HIS A 94 5.95 12.78 -1.93
CA HIS A 94 6.91 12.71 -3.03
C HIS A 94 6.37 13.42 -4.29
N VAL A 95 5.11 13.16 -4.65
CA VAL A 95 4.45 13.80 -5.80
C VAL A 95 4.36 15.32 -5.60
N PHE A 96 4.04 15.75 -4.38
CA PHE A 96 3.99 17.17 -4.03
C PHE A 96 5.34 17.87 -4.15
N GLU A 97 6.44 17.25 -3.69
CA GLU A 97 7.78 17.83 -3.88
C GLU A 97 8.20 17.84 -5.36
N LEU A 98 7.86 16.79 -6.12
CA LEU A 98 8.10 16.78 -7.57
C LEU A 98 7.34 17.91 -8.27
N SER A 99 6.08 18.14 -7.92
CA SER A 99 5.28 19.22 -8.54
C SER A 99 5.92 20.61 -8.38
N LYS A 100 6.59 20.86 -7.25
CA LYS A 100 7.33 22.11 -7.02
C LYS A 100 8.58 22.20 -7.90
N ILE A 101 9.35 21.11 -7.99
CA ILE A 101 10.57 21.08 -8.81
C ILE A 101 10.23 21.29 -10.27
N LEU A 102 9.12 20.71 -10.74
CA LEU A 102 8.60 20.88 -12.08
C LEU A 102 7.86 22.22 -12.30
N LYS A 103 7.72 23.04 -11.25
CA LYS A 103 7.02 24.34 -11.27
C LYS A 103 5.59 24.22 -11.83
N LEU A 104 4.88 23.14 -11.49
CA LEU A 104 3.51 22.93 -11.97
C LEU A 104 2.58 24.01 -11.45
N ASN A 105 1.66 24.47 -12.32
CA ASN A 105 0.60 25.39 -11.91
C ASN A 105 -0.25 24.75 -10.82
N LYS A 106 -0.43 25.45 -9.69
CA LYS A 106 -1.12 24.91 -8.49
C LYS A 106 -2.58 24.51 -8.79
N LYS A 107 -3.31 25.31 -9.58
CA LYS A 107 -4.72 25.04 -9.91
C LYS A 107 -4.83 23.77 -10.77
N SER A 108 -4.00 23.66 -11.81
CA SER A 108 -3.97 22.48 -12.68
C SER A 108 -3.54 21.23 -11.91
N PHE A 109 -2.56 21.32 -11.02
CA PHE A 109 -2.12 20.22 -10.18
C PHE A 109 -3.26 19.71 -9.27
N ILE A 110 -3.95 20.62 -8.56
CA ILE A 110 -5.11 20.26 -7.71
C ILE A 110 -6.22 19.65 -8.57
N LYS A 111 -6.50 20.18 -9.75
CA LYS A 111 -7.50 19.62 -10.66
C LYS A 111 -7.17 18.17 -11.02
N SER A 112 -5.93 17.89 -11.42
CA SER A 112 -5.49 16.53 -11.75
C SER A 112 -5.56 15.57 -10.56
N LEU A 113 -5.25 16.03 -9.34
CA LEU A 113 -5.40 15.20 -8.15
C LEU A 113 -6.87 14.91 -7.84
N ASN A 114 -7.77 15.87 -8.04
CA ASN A 114 -9.19 15.69 -7.77
C ASN A 114 -9.89 14.75 -8.76
N THR A 115 -9.38 14.63 -9.98
CA THR A 115 -9.89 13.72 -11.02
C THR A 115 -9.19 12.36 -11.04
N PHE A 116 -8.23 12.12 -10.14
CA PHE A 116 -7.54 10.83 -10.09
C PHE A 116 -8.46 9.73 -9.55
N GLU A 117 -8.69 8.70 -10.34
CA GLU A 117 -9.65 7.62 -10.04
C GLU A 117 -9.10 6.54 -9.09
N GLY A 118 -7.82 6.62 -8.72
CA GLY A 118 -7.13 5.57 -7.97
C GLY A 118 -6.40 4.59 -8.88
N LEU A 119 -5.92 3.51 -8.30
CA LEU A 119 -5.25 2.43 -9.03
C LEU A 119 -6.08 1.16 -8.92
N PRO A 120 -6.30 0.43 -10.04
CA PRO A 120 -6.99 -0.85 -10.02
C PRO A 120 -6.40 -1.80 -8.97
N HIS A 121 -7.26 -2.48 -8.24
CA HIS A 121 -6.89 -3.48 -7.23
C HIS A 121 -6.11 -2.95 -6.02
N ARG A 122 -6.09 -1.64 -5.77
CA ARG A 122 -5.49 -1.01 -4.59
C ARG A 122 -6.52 -0.23 -3.80
N TYR A 123 -7.12 -0.87 -2.80
CA TYR A 123 -8.23 -0.31 -2.01
C TYR A 123 -9.30 0.30 -2.94
N GLU A 124 -9.54 -0.36 -4.05
CA GLU A 124 -10.45 0.07 -5.10
C GLU A 124 -11.90 -0.15 -4.66
N ILE A 125 -12.64 0.93 -4.45
CA ILE A 125 -14.07 0.85 -4.20
C ILE A 125 -14.76 0.74 -5.57
N PHE A 126 -15.01 -0.49 -6.01
CA PHE A 126 -15.57 -0.74 -7.36
C PHE A 126 -17.09 -0.83 -7.40
N LEU A 127 -17.73 -1.03 -6.22
CA LEU A 127 -19.18 -1.11 -6.14
C LEU A 127 -19.66 -0.59 -4.78
N LYS A 128 -20.74 0.21 -4.80
CA LYS A 128 -21.50 0.62 -3.62
C LYS A 128 -22.96 0.25 -3.81
N ARG A 129 -23.53 -0.49 -2.87
CA ARG A 129 -24.94 -0.87 -2.89
C ARG A 129 -25.55 -0.74 -1.49
N LYS A 130 -26.64 0.05 -1.37
CA LYS A 130 -27.32 0.30 -0.09
C LYS A 130 -26.28 0.58 1.02
N ASN A 131 -26.18 -0.33 1.97
CA ASN A 131 -25.29 -0.22 3.13
C ASN A 131 -23.96 -0.99 2.94
N CYS A 132 -23.69 -1.53 1.77
CA CYS A 132 -22.49 -2.32 1.48
C CYS A 132 -21.55 -1.58 0.53
N ILE A 133 -20.26 -1.67 0.83
CA ILE A 133 -19.17 -1.19 -0.03
C ILE A 133 -18.28 -2.39 -0.39
N PHE A 134 -18.03 -2.56 -1.67
CA PHE A 134 -17.14 -3.62 -2.17
C PHE A 134 -15.78 -3.02 -2.51
N ILE A 135 -14.75 -3.57 -1.87
CA ILE A 135 -13.37 -3.08 -2.00
C ILE A 135 -12.50 -4.19 -2.59
N ASN A 136 -11.83 -3.91 -3.69
CA ASN A 136 -10.82 -4.78 -4.26
C ASN A 136 -9.43 -4.27 -3.87
N ASP A 137 -8.76 -5.03 -3.02
CA ASP A 137 -7.38 -4.74 -2.57
C ASP A 137 -6.44 -5.92 -2.87
N SER A 138 -6.67 -6.63 -3.97
CA SER A 138 -5.90 -7.83 -4.34
C SER A 138 -4.43 -7.56 -4.68
N LYS A 139 -4.02 -6.32 -4.83
CA LYS A 139 -2.60 -5.90 -4.87
C LYS A 139 -1.94 -5.89 -3.50
N ALA A 140 -2.68 -6.00 -2.40
CA ALA A 140 -2.14 -6.21 -1.06
C ALA A 140 -1.68 -7.68 -0.91
N THR A 141 -0.52 -7.99 -1.47
CA THR A 141 0.05 -9.35 -1.53
C THR A 141 0.78 -9.78 -0.25
N SER A 142 0.58 -9.07 0.85
CA SER A 142 1.07 -9.40 2.18
C SER A 142 0.13 -8.88 3.25
N PHE A 143 0.17 -9.46 4.44
CA PHE A 143 -0.62 -8.96 5.57
C PHE A 143 -0.25 -7.53 5.97
N GLN A 144 1.02 -7.16 5.84
CA GLN A 144 1.45 -5.78 6.09
C GLN A 144 0.75 -4.78 5.15
N ALA A 145 0.56 -5.15 3.88
CA ALA A 145 -0.16 -4.30 2.91
C ALA A 145 -1.66 -4.24 3.23
N THR A 146 -2.29 -5.37 3.60
CA THR A 146 -3.72 -5.46 3.93
C THR A 146 -4.10 -4.73 5.22
N LYS A 147 -3.15 -4.57 6.14
CA LYS A 147 -3.38 -3.97 7.47
C LYS A 147 -4.11 -2.63 7.41
N PHE A 148 -3.81 -1.79 6.42
CA PHE A 148 -4.48 -0.50 6.27
C PHE A 148 -5.99 -0.67 6.03
N ALA A 149 -6.37 -1.51 5.09
CA ALA A 149 -7.77 -1.76 4.77
C ALA A 149 -8.55 -2.27 5.99
N LEU A 150 -7.98 -3.25 6.70
CA LEU A 150 -8.59 -3.84 7.89
C LEU A 150 -8.65 -2.87 9.09
N ALA A 151 -7.72 -1.92 9.20
CA ALA A 151 -7.70 -0.96 10.30
C ALA A 151 -8.70 0.20 10.10
N ASN A 152 -8.99 0.57 8.87
CA ASN A 152 -9.76 1.76 8.54
C ASN A 152 -11.18 1.48 8.01
N THR A 153 -11.57 0.20 7.95
CA THR A 153 -12.92 -0.23 7.59
C THR A 153 -13.54 -0.98 8.76
N LYS A 154 -14.85 -0.95 8.91
CA LYS A 154 -15.60 -1.66 9.97
C LYS A 154 -16.59 -2.65 9.35
N ASN A 155 -17.02 -3.64 10.14
CA ASN A 155 -17.98 -4.67 9.72
C ASN A 155 -17.53 -5.38 8.44
N ILE A 156 -16.28 -5.82 8.43
CA ILE A 156 -15.63 -6.36 7.24
C ILE A 156 -15.99 -7.85 7.09
N TYR A 157 -16.57 -8.20 5.95
CA TYR A 157 -16.59 -9.56 5.42
C TYR A 157 -15.32 -9.72 4.57
N TRP A 158 -14.31 -10.41 5.12
CA TRP A 158 -12.98 -10.43 4.54
C TRP A 158 -12.68 -11.69 3.75
N ILE A 159 -12.58 -11.57 2.42
CA ILE A 159 -12.09 -12.67 1.57
C ILE A 159 -10.56 -12.62 1.58
N VAL A 160 -9.93 -13.70 2.02
CA VAL A 160 -8.48 -13.80 2.17
C VAL A 160 -7.95 -15.10 1.61
N GLY A 161 -6.80 -15.03 0.94
CA GLY A 161 -6.17 -16.20 0.34
C GLY A 161 -4.97 -15.84 -0.54
N GLY A 162 -4.40 -16.83 -1.20
CA GLY A 162 -3.28 -16.65 -2.11
C GLY A 162 -2.03 -17.40 -1.68
N LEU A 163 -0.88 -16.98 -2.19
CA LEU A 163 0.43 -17.56 -1.88
C LEU A 163 1.06 -16.78 -0.71
N PRO A 164 1.21 -17.40 0.47
CA PRO A 164 1.82 -16.73 1.62
C PRO A 164 3.29 -16.47 1.38
N LYS A 165 3.79 -15.34 1.87
CA LYS A 165 5.21 -15.01 1.85
C LYS A 165 5.90 -15.52 3.10
N LYS A 166 7.18 -15.85 2.98
CA LYS A 166 7.99 -16.28 4.14
C LYS A 166 8.04 -15.16 5.19
N GLY A 167 7.66 -15.49 6.42
CA GLY A 167 7.64 -14.53 7.53
C GLY A 167 6.50 -13.53 7.50
N ASP A 168 5.51 -13.70 6.60
CA ASP A 168 4.32 -12.85 6.58
C ASP A 168 3.41 -13.19 7.76
N PHE A 169 3.11 -12.18 8.57
CA PHE A 169 2.33 -12.32 9.80
C PHE A 169 1.42 -11.11 10.00
N ILE A 170 0.27 -11.35 10.61
CA ILE A 170 -0.69 -10.30 10.99
C ILE A 170 -0.99 -10.36 12.49
N ASP A 171 -0.85 -9.23 13.18
CA ASP A 171 -1.37 -9.08 14.53
C ASP A 171 -2.90 -8.84 14.47
N ILE A 172 -3.63 -9.93 14.25
CA ILE A 172 -5.08 -9.89 14.02
C ILE A 172 -5.84 -9.43 15.27
N LYS A 173 -5.28 -9.59 16.48
CA LYS A 173 -5.91 -9.18 17.74
C LYS A 173 -6.28 -7.70 17.74
N LYS A 174 -5.42 -6.85 17.14
CA LYS A 174 -5.67 -5.40 17.04
C LYS A 174 -6.73 -5.03 16.00
N LEU A 175 -7.02 -5.92 15.06
CA LEU A 175 -7.90 -5.68 13.92
C LEU A 175 -9.24 -6.43 14.03
N LYS A 176 -9.32 -7.45 14.87
CA LYS A 176 -10.50 -8.34 14.98
C LYS A 176 -11.82 -7.60 15.17
N LYS A 177 -11.81 -6.48 15.91
CA LYS A 177 -13.02 -5.68 16.15
C LYS A 177 -13.64 -5.07 14.90
N ASN A 178 -12.90 -5.01 13.81
CA ASN A 178 -13.34 -4.47 12.53
C ASN A 178 -13.81 -5.57 11.57
N ILE A 179 -13.45 -6.83 11.85
CA ILE A 179 -13.72 -7.97 10.96
C ILE A 179 -14.90 -8.74 11.54
N PHE A 180 -15.99 -8.80 10.80
CA PHE A 180 -17.15 -9.59 11.17
C PHE A 180 -16.86 -11.07 10.94
N LYS A 181 -16.44 -11.45 9.72
CA LYS A 181 -16.13 -12.82 9.35
C LYS A 181 -15.11 -12.87 8.21
N SER A 182 -14.31 -13.92 8.16
CA SER A 182 -13.31 -14.15 7.11
C SER A 182 -13.64 -15.37 6.27
N TYR A 183 -13.35 -15.31 4.97
CA TYR A 183 -13.61 -16.37 4.00
C TYR A 183 -12.30 -16.76 3.34
N ILE A 184 -11.82 -17.97 3.63
CA ILE A 184 -10.52 -18.43 3.18
C ILE A 184 -10.65 -19.09 1.80
N ILE A 185 -9.94 -18.56 0.82
CA ILE A 185 -9.89 -19.06 -0.56
C ILE A 185 -8.51 -19.61 -0.94
N GLY A 186 -8.47 -20.36 -2.05
CA GLY A 186 -7.23 -20.89 -2.63
C GLY A 186 -6.71 -22.15 -1.94
N LYS A 187 -5.42 -22.46 -2.16
CA LYS A 187 -4.81 -23.72 -1.75
C LYS A 187 -4.15 -23.71 -0.36
N ASN A 188 -3.71 -22.54 0.11
CA ASN A 188 -2.92 -22.40 1.35
C ASN A 188 -3.79 -22.23 2.62
N ILE A 189 -4.87 -22.97 2.72
CA ILE A 189 -5.91 -22.85 3.76
C ILE A 189 -5.31 -22.88 5.17
N ASN A 190 -4.43 -23.84 5.47
CA ASN A 190 -3.85 -24.03 6.80
C ASN A 190 -3.00 -22.84 7.27
N PHE A 191 -2.35 -22.14 6.35
CA PHE A 191 -1.61 -20.93 6.70
C PHE A 191 -2.57 -19.83 7.19
N PHE A 192 -3.65 -19.56 6.45
CA PHE A 192 -4.61 -18.52 6.82
C PHE A 192 -5.42 -18.92 8.06
N LYS A 193 -5.82 -20.18 8.22
CA LYS A 193 -6.45 -20.67 9.44
C LYS A 193 -5.62 -20.34 10.68
N ARG A 194 -4.32 -20.64 10.68
CA ARG A 194 -3.42 -20.36 11.81
C ARG A 194 -3.33 -18.88 12.16
N GLN A 195 -3.51 -17.97 11.20
CA GLN A 195 -3.50 -16.52 11.44
C GLN A 195 -4.82 -16.04 12.07
N LEU A 196 -5.95 -16.66 11.73
CA LEU A 196 -7.30 -16.22 12.10
C LEU A 196 -7.82 -16.92 13.35
N GLN A 197 -7.44 -18.18 13.59
CA GLN A 197 -7.96 -19.02 14.68
C GLN A 197 -7.91 -18.31 16.04
N ASN A 198 -8.94 -18.53 16.85
CA ASN A 198 -9.12 -17.94 18.19
C ASN A 198 -9.29 -16.40 18.21
N ASN A 199 -9.36 -15.73 17.06
CA ASN A 199 -9.49 -14.29 17.02
C ASN A 199 -10.63 -13.79 16.14
N VAL A 200 -10.86 -14.42 15.01
CA VAL A 200 -11.85 -14.00 14.01
C VAL A 200 -12.61 -15.24 13.54
N GLU A 201 -13.93 -15.12 13.45
CA GLU A 201 -14.75 -16.16 12.83
C GLU A 201 -14.36 -16.34 11.36
N TYR A 202 -14.22 -17.57 10.90
CA TYR A 202 -13.89 -17.84 9.50
C TYR A 202 -14.58 -19.09 8.95
N CYS A 203 -14.76 -19.12 7.64
CA CYS A 203 -15.11 -20.32 6.91
C CYS A 203 -14.16 -20.56 5.73
N VAL A 204 -14.09 -21.80 5.26
CA VAL A 204 -13.26 -22.19 4.10
C VAL A 204 -14.17 -22.35 2.90
N THR A 205 -14.07 -21.42 1.98
CA THR A 205 -14.91 -21.40 0.77
C THR A 205 -14.16 -21.84 -0.50
N LYS A 206 -12.82 -21.89 -0.45
CA LYS A 206 -11.92 -22.33 -1.53
C LYS A 206 -11.91 -21.44 -2.76
N THR A 207 -13.06 -20.90 -3.21
CA THR A 207 -13.18 -20.06 -4.40
C THR A 207 -13.84 -18.71 -4.08
N LEU A 208 -13.63 -17.73 -4.94
CA LEU A 208 -14.24 -16.41 -4.81
C LEU A 208 -15.78 -16.49 -4.93
N ASP A 209 -16.28 -17.24 -5.89
CA ASP A 209 -17.73 -17.37 -6.13
C ASP A 209 -18.47 -17.96 -4.92
N ILE A 210 -17.90 -19.00 -4.30
CA ILE A 210 -18.47 -19.61 -3.09
C ILE A 210 -18.41 -18.60 -1.92
N SER A 211 -17.31 -17.83 -1.79
CA SER A 211 -17.22 -16.79 -0.78
C SER A 211 -18.31 -15.75 -0.94
N LEU A 212 -18.55 -15.26 -2.14
CA LEU A 212 -19.58 -14.24 -2.40
C LEU A 212 -20.99 -14.77 -2.08
N LYS A 213 -21.32 -16.00 -2.46
CA LYS A 213 -22.60 -16.64 -2.12
C LYS A 213 -22.78 -16.75 -0.61
N GLN A 214 -21.73 -17.18 0.10
CA GLN A 214 -21.77 -17.31 1.56
C GLN A 214 -21.90 -15.96 2.25
N ILE A 215 -21.19 -14.92 1.78
CA ILE A 215 -21.31 -13.54 2.31
C ILE A 215 -22.74 -13.02 2.15
N ILE A 216 -23.37 -13.23 0.99
CA ILE A 216 -24.74 -12.81 0.76
C ILE A 216 -25.69 -13.53 1.73
N SER A 217 -25.50 -14.83 1.94
CA SER A 217 -26.28 -15.61 2.92
C SER A 217 -26.08 -15.05 4.34
N ASP A 218 -24.83 -14.82 4.75
CA ASP A 218 -24.51 -14.34 6.09
C ASP A 218 -25.08 -12.92 6.34
N ILE A 219 -25.07 -12.03 5.33
CA ILE A 219 -25.68 -10.69 5.43
C ILE A 219 -27.21 -10.76 5.60
N ASN A 220 -27.86 -11.69 4.90
CA ASN A 220 -29.32 -11.83 4.96
C ASN A 220 -29.79 -12.49 6.27
N SER A 221 -28.90 -13.16 7.01
CA SER A 221 -29.18 -13.85 8.27
C SER A 221 -28.82 -13.01 9.51
N SER A 222 -28.20 -11.82 9.30
CA SER A 222 -27.77 -10.89 10.36
C SER A 222 -28.74 -9.74 10.51
#